data_a61369cfdff17c13f2dd4cec0f9d5a32
#
_entry.id   a61369cfdff17c13f2dd4cec0f9d5a32
#
_cell.length_a   1.000
_cell.length_b   1.000
_cell.length_c   1.000
_cell.angle_alpha   90.00
_cell.angle_beta   90.00
_cell.angle_gamma   90.00
#
_symmetry.space_group_name_H-M   'P 1'
#
loop_
_entity.id
_entity.type
_entity.pdbx_description
1 polymer ?
#
loop_
_entity_poly.entity_id
_entity_poly.type
_entity_poly.pdbx_seq_one_letter_code
_entity_poly.pdbx_strand_id
1 'polypeptide(L)'
;LLTSASFRNSLMVTLIFVVIVVAGSMILGLIAAVLCNKAIPGIRFFSTSYALPMAIASSSAAMIFKIILNPTIGILNKVTGLGINWIADPKYALVCVAVLTAWLNSGINFLYFSAGLANIDDSIYERASVDGASGVQQFFSLTLPGLSPIMFYTLVVNIIGAFQSFGQVKLLTQGGPGESTNLIVYSIYRDAFFNYR
;
A
#
# COMPACT_ATOMS: atom_id res chain seq x y z
N LEU A 1 -1.03 -13.54 28.36
CA LEU A 1 -0.75 -12.57 27.27
C LEU A 1 -1.58 -12.85 26.02
N LEU A 2 -1.53 -14.07 25.45
CA LEU A 2 -2.26 -14.41 24.20
C LEU A 2 -3.79 -14.36 24.32
N THR A 3 -4.34 -14.47 25.50
CA THR A 3 -5.79 -14.44 25.78
C THR A 3 -6.33 -13.07 26.19
N SER A 4 -5.47 -12.05 26.28
CA SER A 4 -5.92 -10.70 26.65
C SER A 4 -6.76 -10.07 25.54
N ALA A 5 -7.79 -9.32 25.92
CA ALA A 5 -8.67 -8.62 25.00
C ALA A 5 -7.88 -7.65 24.08
N SER A 6 -6.85 -6.98 24.62
CA SER A 6 -5.99 -6.06 23.88
C SER A 6 -5.16 -6.80 22.80
N PHE A 7 -4.61 -7.99 23.10
CA PHE A 7 -3.87 -8.77 22.11
C PHE A 7 -4.78 -9.23 20.96
N ARG A 8 -5.99 -9.71 21.27
CA ARG A 8 -6.96 -10.10 20.24
C ARG A 8 -7.37 -8.92 19.36
N ASN A 9 -7.55 -7.74 19.95
CA ASN A 9 -7.84 -6.53 19.19
C ASN A 9 -6.67 -6.18 18.26
N SER A 10 -5.43 -6.15 18.79
CA SER A 10 -4.24 -5.86 17.98
C SER A 10 -4.05 -6.86 16.83
N LEU A 11 -4.35 -8.14 17.05
CA LEU A 11 -4.31 -9.16 16.01
C LEU A 11 -5.33 -8.86 14.90
N MET A 12 -6.59 -8.58 15.27
CA MET A 12 -7.65 -8.29 14.30
C MET A 12 -7.36 -7.01 13.52
N VAL A 13 -6.95 -5.94 14.20
CA VAL A 13 -6.55 -4.68 13.56
C VAL A 13 -5.40 -4.90 12.58
N THR A 14 -4.41 -5.71 12.97
CA THR A 14 -3.28 -6.05 12.09
C THR A 14 -3.73 -6.82 10.86
N LEU A 15 -4.61 -7.81 11.00
CA LEU A 15 -5.11 -8.58 9.86
C LEU A 15 -5.87 -7.70 8.87
N ILE A 16 -6.77 -6.83 9.36
CA ILE A 16 -7.48 -5.87 8.51
C ILE A 16 -6.50 -4.93 7.81
N PHE A 17 -5.53 -4.39 8.55
CA PHE A 17 -4.49 -3.52 8.02
C PHE A 17 -3.70 -4.20 6.90
N VAL A 18 -3.24 -5.44 7.12
CA VAL A 18 -2.49 -6.24 6.13
C VAL A 18 -3.30 -6.40 4.85
N VAL A 19 -4.58 -6.78 4.95
CA VAL A 19 -5.44 -6.95 3.77
C VAL A 19 -5.54 -5.64 2.98
N ILE A 20 -5.80 -4.52 3.64
CA ILE A 20 -5.94 -3.21 2.97
C ILE A 20 -4.60 -2.79 2.32
N VAL A 21 -3.49 -2.92 3.03
CA VAL A 21 -2.16 -2.51 2.54
C VAL A 21 -1.73 -3.37 1.36
N VAL A 22 -1.85 -4.68 1.49
CA VAL A 22 -1.41 -5.62 0.43
C VAL A 22 -2.26 -5.43 -0.83
N ALA A 23 -3.59 -5.44 -0.69
CA ALA A 23 -4.48 -5.21 -1.84
C ALA A 23 -4.23 -3.85 -2.47
N GLY A 24 -4.19 -2.78 -1.66
CA GLY A 24 -3.97 -1.42 -2.16
C GLY A 24 -2.64 -1.24 -2.88
N SER A 25 -1.53 -1.69 -2.28
CA SER A 25 -0.21 -1.54 -2.88
C SER A 25 -0.01 -2.37 -4.14
N MET A 26 -0.53 -3.60 -4.18
CA MET A 26 -0.47 -4.45 -5.38
C MET A 26 -1.33 -3.89 -6.51
N ILE A 27 -2.55 -3.45 -6.24
CA ILE A 27 -3.44 -2.87 -7.26
C ILE A 27 -2.81 -1.59 -7.82
N LEU A 28 -2.35 -0.68 -6.96
CA LEU A 28 -1.71 0.56 -7.40
C LEU A 28 -0.44 0.29 -8.22
N GLY A 29 0.42 -0.62 -7.76
CA GLY A 29 1.64 -1.00 -8.47
C GLY A 29 1.36 -1.66 -9.83
N LEU A 30 0.37 -2.56 -9.89
CA LEU A 30 -0.02 -3.25 -11.12
C LEU A 30 -0.62 -2.28 -12.15
N ILE A 31 -1.54 -1.41 -11.74
CA ILE A 31 -2.13 -0.39 -12.61
C ILE A 31 -1.03 0.50 -13.19
N ALA A 32 -0.12 0.99 -12.35
CA ALA A 32 0.99 1.82 -12.81
C ALA A 32 1.90 1.07 -13.79
N ALA A 33 2.25 -0.19 -13.52
CA ALA A 33 3.10 -1.00 -14.39
C ALA A 33 2.46 -1.24 -15.77
N VAL A 34 1.18 -1.60 -15.78
CA VAL A 34 0.44 -1.82 -17.05
C VAL A 34 0.31 -0.53 -17.86
N LEU A 35 0.06 0.61 -17.20
CA LEU A 35 0.00 1.91 -17.87
C LEU A 35 1.36 2.32 -18.42
N CYS A 36 2.45 2.06 -17.67
CA CYS A 36 3.81 2.40 -18.07
C CYS A 36 4.40 1.44 -19.11
N ASN A 37 3.81 0.27 -19.32
CA ASN A 37 4.26 -0.68 -20.35
C ASN A 37 3.93 -0.23 -21.77
N LYS A 38 3.13 0.84 -21.92
CA LYS A 38 2.80 1.42 -23.21
C LYS A 38 3.87 2.43 -23.64
N ALA A 39 4.26 2.40 -24.94
CA ALA A 39 5.20 3.35 -25.52
C ALA A 39 4.54 4.73 -25.73
N ILE A 40 4.38 5.50 -24.65
CA ILE A 40 3.80 6.84 -24.66
C ILE A 40 4.91 7.86 -24.39
N PRO A 41 4.93 9.01 -25.10
CA PRO A 41 5.89 10.10 -24.81
C PRO A 41 5.78 10.54 -23.34
N GLY A 42 6.95 10.67 -22.66
CA GLY A 42 6.98 11.05 -21.23
C GLY A 42 6.84 9.92 -20.22
N ILE A 43 6.60 8.68 -20.66
CA ILE A 43 6.41 7.53 -19.78
C ILE A 43 7.60 7.30 -18.83
N ARG A 44 8.84 7.60 -19.27
CA ARG A 44 10.03 7.49 -18.43
C ARG A 44 10.00 8.44 -17.24
N PHE A 45 9.53 9.66 -17.43
CA PHE A 45 9.37 10.63 -16.34
C PHE A 45 8.31 10.15 -15.34
N PHE A 46 7.18 9.66 -15.83
CA PHE A 46 6.12 9.10 -14.98
C PHE A 46 6.62 7.89 -14.18
N SER A 47 7.30 6.95 -14.82
CA SER A 47 7.85 5.74 -14.17
C SER A 47 8.83 6.10 -13.07
N THR A 48 9.73 7.06 -13.33
CA THR A 48 10.69 7.53 -12.32
C THR A 48 9.98 8.22 -11.16
N SER A 49 9.00 9.07 -11.45
CA SER A 49 8.22 9.78 -10.41
C SER A 49 7.39 8.82 -9.58
N TYR A 50 6.82 7.77 -10.19
CA TYR A 50 6.01 6.78 -9.48
C TYR A 50 6.85 5.88 -8.56
N ALA A 51 8.12 5.69 -8.87
CA ALA A 51 9.05 4.95 -8.01
C ALA A 51 9.54 5.76 -6.80
N LEU A 52 9.39 7.11 -6.79
CA LEU A 52 9.89 7.96 -5.70
C LEU A 52 9.38 7.60 -4.30
N PRO A 53 8.10 7.20 -4.08
CA PRO A 53 7.61 6.85 -2.75
C PRO A 53 8.47 5.82 -2.01
N MET A 54 9.05 4.86 -2.72
CA MET A 54 9.89 3.83 -2.09
C MET A 54 11.21 4.38 -1.53
N ALA A 55 11.69 5.53 -2.05
CA ALA A 55 12.91 6.18 -1.58
C ALA A 55 12.68 7.06 -0.34
N ILE A 56 11.41 7.33 0.01
CA ILE A 56 11.05 8.19 1.14
C ILE A 56 11.06 7.34 2.41
N ALA A 57 11.78 7.79 3.43
CA ALA A 57 11.72 7.16 4.75
C ALA A 57 10.27 7.19 5.29
N SER A 58 9.80 6.06 5.81
CA SER A 58 8.42 5.92 6.32
C SER A 58 8.06 6.96 7.40
N SER A 59 9.04 7.39 8.20
CA SER A 59 8.89 8.44 9.19
C SER A 59 8.63 9.82 8.56
N SER A 60 9.38 10.18 7.53
CA SER A 60 9.19 11.45 6.81
C SER A 60 7.85 11.47 6.10
N ALA A 61 7.47 10.37 5.44
CA ALA A 61 6.17 10.23 4.81
C ALA A 61 5.02 10.36 5.82
N ALA A 62 5.13 9.75 7.01
CA ALA A 62 4.13 9.87 8.07
C ALA A 62 3.96 11.33 8.55
N MET A 63 5.06 12.09 8.66
CA MET A 63 5.00 13.51 9.02
C MET A 63 4.29 14.34 7.94
N ILE A 64 4.60 14.12 6.66
CA ILE A 64 3.93 14.78 5.54
C ILE A 64 2.43 14.47 5.56
N PHE A 65 2.06 13.21 5.70
CA PHE A 65 0.65 12.80 5.78
C PHE A 65 -0.06 13.38 7.00
N LYS A 66 0.61 13.54 8.12
CA LYS A 66 0.06 14.20 9.31
C LYS A 66 -0.34 15.65 9.03
N ILE A 67 0.41 16.35 8.21
CA ILE A 67 0.08 17.72 7.77
C ILE A 67 -1.08 17.69 6.77
N ILE A 68 -1.06 16.79 5.78
CA ILE A 68 -2.12 16.66 4.77
C ILE A 68 -3.48 16.31 5.40
N LEU A 69 -3.46 15.44 6.41
CA LEU A 69 -4.65 14.94 7.12
C LEU A 69 -5.06 15.82 8.31
N ASN A 70 -4.38 16.95 8.55
CA ASN A 70 -4.71 17.83 9.66
C ASN A 70 -6.13 18.40 9.49
N PRO A 71 -6.98 18.38 10.55
CA PRO A 71 -8.37 18.82 10.43
C PRO A 71 -8.52 20.31 10.10
N THR A 72 -7.57 21.16 10.54
CA THR A 72 -7.67 22.63 10.40
C THR A 72 -6.96 23.15 9.17
N ILE A 73 -5.71 22.74 8.94
CA ILE A 73 -4.84 23.27 7.88
C ILE A 73 -4.65 22.28 6.72
N GLY A 74 -5.07 21.02 6.90
CA GLY A 74 -4.82 19.95 5.94
C GLY A 74 -5.52 20.17 4.59
N ILE A 75 -4.80 19.83 3.53
CA ILE A 75 -5.28 19.98 2.15
C ILE A 75 -6.50 19.10 1.91
N LEU A 76 -6.54 17.90 2.51
CA LEU A 76 -7.62 16.95 2.29
C LEU A 76 -8.99 17.51 2.70
N ASN A 77 -9.09 18.13 3.88
CA ASN A 77 -10.33 18.77 4.32
C ASN A 77 -10.69 20.02 3.51
N LYS A 78 -9.69 20.77 3.05
CA LYS A 78 -9.92 21.93 2.19
C LYS A 78 -10.50 21.55 0.83
N VAL A 79 -10.04 20.44 0.25
CA VAL A 79 -10.52 19.96 -1.05
C VAL A 79 -11.86 19.23 -0.94
N THR A 80 -12.04 18.43 0.13
CA THR A 80 -13.27 17.62 0.31
C THR A 80 -14.40 18.41 0.99
N GLY A 81 -14.08 19.46 1.75
CA GLY A 81 -15.07 20.23 2.52
C GLY A 81 -15.67 19.48 3.73
N LEU A 82 -15.15 18.30 4.07
CA LEU A 82 -15.79 17.38 5.02
C LEU A 82 -15.54 17.71 6.50
N GLY A 83 -14.50 18.47 6.84
CA GLY A 83 -14.18 18.85 8.23
C GLY A 83 -13.88 17.65 9.17
N ILE A 84 -13.43 16.53 8.61
CA ILE A 84 -13.18 15.27 9.33
C ILE A 84 -11.82 15.32 10.03
N ASN A 85 -11.75 14.78 11.26
CA ASN A 85 -10.48 14.53 11.92
C ASN A 85 -9.98 13.12 11.57
N TRP A 86 -9.32 12.99 10.43
CA TRP A 86 -8.92 11.73 9.81
C TRP A 86 -8.06 10.82 10.71
N ILE A 87 -7.24 11.41 11.57
CA ILE A 87 -6.30 10.68 12.43
C ILE A 87 -6.90 10.38 13.80
N ALA A 88 -7.79 11.24 14.31
CA ALA A 88 -8.37 11.09 15.64
C ALA A 88 -9.76 10.43 15.63
N ASP A 89 -10.31 10.07 14.48
CA ASP A 89 -11.54 9.30 14.37
C ASP A 89 -11.20 7.80 14.18
N PRO A 90 -11.68 6.91 15.06
CA PRO A 90 -11.41 5.46 14.97
C PRO A 90 -11.83 4.83 13.63
N LYS A 91 -12.82 5.41 12.95
CA LYS A 91 -13.32 4.90 11.66
C LYS A 91 -12.33 5.10 10.51
N TYR A 92 -11.57 6.22 10.56
CA TYR A 92 -10.70 6.61 9.45
C TYR A 92 -9.22 6.39 9.74
N ALA A 93 -8.81 6.40 11.01
CA ALA A 93 -7.41 6.34 11.40
C ALA A 93 -6.67 5.14 10.81
N LEU A 94 -7.24 3.92 10.89
CA LEU A 94 -6.63 2.72 10.34
C LEU A 94 -6.48 2.81 8.82
N VAL A 95 -7.50 3.30 8.13
CA VAL A 95 -7.48 3.47 6.67
C VAL A 95 -6.42 4.50 6.26
N CYS A 96 -6.27 5.60 6.99
CA CYS A 96 -5.23 6.60 6.72
C CYS A 96 -3.82 6.03 6.84
N VAL A 97 -3.56 5.24 7.88
CA VAL A 97 -2.26 4.56 8.03
C VAL A 97 -2.05 3.52 6.92
N ALA A 98 -3.09 2.77 6.57
CA ALA A 98 -3.03 1.76 5.53
C ALA A 98 -2.79 2.38 4.14
N VAL A 99 -3.47 3.47 3.80
CA VAL A 99 -3.27 4.21 2.54
C VAL A 99 -1.86 4.76 2.43
N LEU A 100 -1.33 5.37 3.48
CA LEU A 100 0.07 5.81 3.53
C LEU A 100 1.03 4.64 3.25
N THR A 101 0.83 3.52 3.93
CA THR A 101 1.69 2.34 3.81
C THR A 101 1.56 1.71 2.42
N ALA A 102 0.35 1.61 1.88
CA ALA A 102 0.11 1.10 0.54
C ALA A 102 0.76 1.99 -0.53
N TRP A 103 0.69 3.31 -0.37
CA TRP A 103 1.35 4.26 -1.27
C TRP A 103 2.88 4.10 -1.24
N LEU A 104 3.50 3.98 -0.07
CA LEU A 104 4.94 3.73 0.04
C LEU A 104 5.37 2.42 -0.64
N ASN A 105 4.58 1.35 -0.47
CA ASN A 105 4.88 0.05 -1.04
C ASN A 105 4.53 -0.04 -2.54
N SER A 106 3.67 0.84 -3.05
CA SER A 106 3.24 0.79 -4.45
C SER A 106 4.40 0.99 -5.43
N GLY A 107 5.41 1.80 -5.06
CA GLY A 107 6.58 2.06 -5.90
C GLY A 107 7.43 0.80 -6.15
N ILE A 108 7.70 0.00 -5.11
CA ILE A 108 8.45 -1.25 -5.27
C ILE A 108 7.62 -2.30 -6.03
N ASN A 109 6.31 -2.36 -5.77
CA ASN A 109 5.42 -3.25 -6.50
C ASN A 109 5.34 -2.92 -7.99
N PHE A 110 5.34 -1.63 -8.31
CA PHE A 110 5.45 -1.15 -9.69
C PHE A 110 6.71 -1.68 -10.39
N LEU A 111 7.87 -1.64 -9.71
CA LEU A 111 9.11 -2.17 -10.28
C LEU A 111 9.06 -3.67 -10.51
N TYR A 112 8.53 -4.44 -9.54
CA TYR A 112 8.37 -5.89 -9.69
C TYR A 112 7.44 -6.26 -10.85
N PHE A 113 6.30 -5.59 -10.95
CA PHE A 113 5.36 -5.84 -12.04
C PHE A 113 5.90 -5.37 -13.40
N SER A 114 6.61 -4.24 -13.44
CA SER A 114 7.25 -3.78 -14.68
C SER A 114 8.31 -4.75 -15.18
N ALA A 115 9.13 -5.29 -14.26
CA ALA A 115 10.10 -6.33 -14.60
C ALA A 115 9.41 -7.63 -15.06
N GLY A 116 8.29 -8.00 -14.43
CA GLY A 116 7.49 -9.14 -14.84
C GLY A 116 6.87 -8.98 -16.22
N LEU A 117 6.33 -7.80 -16.51
CA LEU A 117 5.77 -7.48 -17.84
C LEU A 117 6.82 -7.54 -18.95
N ALA A 118 8.03 -7.07 -18.67
CA ALA A 118 9.13 -7.11 -19.62
C ALA A 118 9.60 -8.54 -20.00
N ASN A 119 9.24 -9.55 -19.20
CA ASN A 119 9.55 -10.95 -19.48
C ASN A 119 8.46 -11.67 -20.29
N ILE A 120 7.33 -11.03 -20.58
CA ILE A 120 6.27 -11.59 -21.42
C ILE A 120 6.60 -11.25 -22.87
N ASP A 121 6.65 -12.26 -23.73
CA ASP A 121 6.98 -12.09 -25.16
C ASP A 121 5.88 -11.29 -25.87
N ASP A 122 6.26 -10.20 -26.52
CA ASP A 122 5.36 -9.34 -27.27
C ASP A 122 4.65 -10.10 -28.40
N SER A 123 5.26 -11.16 -28.95
CA SER A 123 4.65 -12.01 -30.01
C SER A 123 3.33 -12.64 -29.54
N ILE A 124 3.14 -12.87 -28.24
CA ILE A 124 1.90 -13.41 -27.71
C ILE A 124 0.76 -12.38 -27.84
N TYR A 125 1.05 -11.12 -27.59
CA TYR A 125 0.07 -10.02 -27.73
C TYR A 125 -0.25 -9.74 -29.21
N GLU A 126 0.75 -9.83 -30.09
CA GLU A 126 0.55 -9.67 -31.53
C GLU A 126 -0.39 -10.75 -32.08
N ARG A 127 -0.15 -12.03 -31.74
CA ARG A 127 -1.02 -13.14 -32.16
C ARG A 127 -2.45 -12.96 -31.63
N ALA A 128 -2.61 -12.64 -30.33
CA ALA A 128 -3.93 -12.40 -29.77
C ALA A 128 -4.66 -11.23 -30.44
N SER A 129 -3.92 -10.21 -30.90
CA SER A 129 -4.50 -9.10 -31.64
C SER A 129 -4.99 -9.52 -33.03
N VAL A 130 -4.27 -10.42 -33.73
CA VAL A 130 -4.68 -11.01 -34.98
C VAL A 130 -5.93 -11.86 -34.80
N ASP A 131 -6.03 -12.58 -33.70
CA ASP A 131 -7.22 -13.38 -33.31
C ASP A 131 -8.42 -12.52 -32.86
N GLY A 132 -8.28 -11.18 -32.86
CA GLY A 132 -9.35 -10.24 -32.52
C GLY A 132 -9.56 -10.02 -31.02
N ALA A 133 -8.62 -10.43 -30.15
CA ALA A 133 -8.72 -10.24 -28.73
C ALA A 133 -8.62 -8.74 -28.35
N SER A 134 -9.60 -8.25 -27.62
CA SER A 134 -9.57 -6.89 -27.05
C SER A 134 -8.49 -6.74 -25.99
N GLY A 135 -8.03 -5.50 -25.72
CA GLY A 135 -7.01 -5.23 -24.68
C GLY A 135 -7.41 -5.73 -23.28
N VAL A 136 -8.70 -5.73 -22.96
CA VAL A 136 -9.21 -6.29 -21.70
C VAL A 136 -9.08 -7.80 -21.67
N GLN A 137 -9.40 -8.48 -22.78
CA GLN A 137 -9.21 -9.93 -22.91
C GLN A 137 -7.73 -10.31 -22.81
N GLN A 138 -6.84 -9.57 -23.49
CA GLN A 138 -5.39 -9.77 -23.39
C GLN A 138 -4.90 -9.60 -21.96
N PHE A 139 -5.40 -8.60 -21.25
CA PHE A 139 -5.02 -8.39 -19.83
C PHE A 139 -5.37 -9.59 -18.96
N PHE A 140 -6.61 -10.06 -18.99
CA PHE A 140 -7.06 -11.16 -18.13
C PHE A 140 -6.55 -12.54 -18.56
N SER A 141 -6.39 -12.76 -19.88
CA SER A 141 -6.02 -14.08 -20.42
C SER A 141 -4.53 -14.28 -20.64
N LEU A 142 -3.75 -13.19 -20.79
CA LEU A 142 -2.32 -13.27 -21.09
C LEU A 142 -1.48 -12.57 -20.00
N THR A 143 -1.76 -11.28 -19.77
CA THR A 143 -0.95 -10.46 -18.85
C THR A 143 -1.04 -10.96 -17.42
N LEU A 144 -2.23 -11.13 -16.89
CA LEU A 144 -2.44 -11.51 -15.49
C LEU A 144 -1.92 -12.93 -15.19
N PRO A 145 -2.18 -13.96 -16.02
CA PRO A 145 -1.57 -15.27 -15.86
C PRO A 145 -0.04 -15.26 -16.04
N GLY A 146 0.48 -14.50 -17.00
CA GLY A 146 1.92 -14.35 -17.21
C GLY A 146 2.65 -13.69 -16.02
N LEU A 147 1.97 -12.80 -15.30
CA LEU A 147 2.48 -12.17 -14.08
C LEU A 147 2.29 -13.03 -12.83
N SER A 148 1.59 -14.15 -12.89
CA SER A 148 1.23 -14.92 -11.68
C SER A 148 2.41 -15.30 -10.78
N PRO A 149 3.62 -15.68 -11.26
CA PRO A 149 4.75 -15.97 -10.38
C PRO A 149 5.23 -14.73 -9.62
N ILE A 150 5.30 -13.58 -10.29
CA ILE A 150 5.73 -12.33 -9.67
C ILE A 150 4.65 -11.77 -8.74
N MET A 151 3.38 -11.96 -9.07
CA MET A 151 2.27 -11.61 -8.19
C MET A 151 2.29 -12.40 -6.89
N PHE A 152 2.56 -13.70 -6.96
CA PHE A 152 2.68 -14.53 -5.77
C PHE A 152 3.88 -14.10 -4.91
N TYR A 153 5.05 -13.89 -5.52
CA TYR A 153 6.22 -13.36 -4.81
C TYR A 153 5.91 -12.03 -4.12
N THR A 154 5.34 -11.10 -4.88
CA THR A 154 4.99 -9.76 -4.39
C THR A 154 3.97 -9.82 -3.26
N LEU A 155 2.98 -10.71 -3.36
CA LEU A 155 1.98 -10.95 -2.32
C LEU A 155 2.65 -11.35 -1.00
N VAL A 156 3.54 -12.35 -1.04
CA VAL A 156 4.24 -12.84 0.17
C VAL A 156 5.09 -11.74 0.80
N VAL A 157 5.89 -11.03 -0.02
CA VAL A 157 6.74 -9.94 0.48
C VAL A 157 5.92 -8.80 1.09
N ASN A 158 4.80 -8.42 0.45
CA ASN A 158 3.92 -7.38 0.99
C ASN A 158 3.23 -7.80 2.30
N ILE A 159 2.81 -9.06 2.42
CA ILE A 159 2.25 -9.59 3.67
C ILE A 159 3.28 -9.45 4.80
N ILE A 160 4.50 -9.95 4.58
CA ILE A 160 5.57 -9.86 5.58
C ILE A 160 5.85 -8.41 5.96
N GLY A 161 5.99 -7.51 4.97
CA GLY A 161 6.25 -6.09 5.19
C GLY A 161 5.11 -5.38 5.93
N ALA A 162 3.85 -5.72 5.62
CA ALA A 162 2.70 -5.15 6.28
C ALA A 162 2.62 -5.56 7.76
N PHE A 163 2.93 -6.82 8.09
CA PHE A 163 3.03 -7.25 9.50
C PHE A 163 4.14 -6.53 10.27
N GLN A 164 5.21 -6.13 9.60
CA GLN A 164 6.36 -5.42 10.21
C GLN A 164 6.15 -3.90 10.26
N SER A 165 5.01 -3.38 9.83
CA SER A 165 4.73 -1.94 9.81
C SER A 165 4.71 -1.36 11.22
N PHE A 166 5.60 -0.41 11.50
CA PHE A 166 5.78 0.22 12.80
C PHE A 166 5.85 1.74 12.73
N GLY A 167 6.76 2.27 11.89
CA GLY A 167 7.09 3.70 11.87
C GLY A 167 5.90 4.59 11.53
N GLN A 168 5.06 4.15 10.60
CA GLN A 168 3.85 4.84 10.16
C GLN A 168 2.85 4.98 11.32
N VAL A 169 2.59 3.86 12.02
CA VAL A 169 1.68 3.85 13.18
C VAL A 169 2.21 4.72 14.30
N LYS A 170 3.50 4.56 14.66
CA LYS A 170 4.13 5.30 15.74
C LYS A 170 4.05 6.82 15.56
N LEU A 171 4.25 7.31 14.33
CA LEU A 171 4.32 8.73 14.06
C LEU A 171 2.98 9.35 13.69
N LEU A 172 2.09 8.61 13.02
CA LEU A 172 0.81 9.15 12.58
C LEU A 172 -0.25 9.11 13.69
N THR A 173 -0.44 7.95 14.32
CA THR A 173 -1.56 7.69 15.24
C THR A 173 -1.17 7.25 16.64
N GLN A 174 0.05 6.77 16.85
CA GLN A 174 0.52 6.23 18.14
C GLN A 174 -0.39 5.09 18.67
N GLY A 175 -0.92 4.26 17.77
CA GLY A 175 -1.83 3.17 18.10
C GLY A 175 -3.29 3.58 18.36
N GLY A 176 -3.58 4.90 18.39
CA GLY A 176 -4.90 5.48 18.67
C GLY A 176 -5.72 5.78 17.41
N PRO A 177 -6.90 6.35 17.62
CA PRO A 177 -7.66 6.51 18.84
C PRO A 177 -8.26 5.18 19.32
N GLY A 178 -8.35 5.00 20.65
CA GLY A 178 -9.03 3.82 21.22
C GLY A 178 -8.47 2.46 20.76
N GLU A 179 -7.16 2.35 20.56
CA GLU A 179 -6.47 1.16 20.02
C GLU A 179 -6.88 0.76 18.58
N SER A 180 -7.56 1.64 17.83
CA SER A 180 -8.02 1.34 16.46
C SER A 180 -6.89 1.14 15.44
N THR A 181 -5.67 1.59 15.74
CA THR A 181 -4.47 1.41 14.91
C THR A 181 -3.35 0.71 15.66
N ASN A 182 -3.67 0.02 16.77
CA ASN A 182 -2.69 -0.68 17.58
C ASN A 182 -2.30 -2.01 16.92
N LEU A 183 -1.34 -1.96 15.98
CA LEU A 183 -0.80 -3.15 15.33
C LEU A 183 0.03 -3.99 16.32
N ILE A 184 0.16 -5.29 16.05
CA ILE A 184 0.90 -6.23 16.89
C ILE A 184 2.32 -5.72 17.19
N VAL A 185 3.07 -5.29 16.16
CA VAL A 185 4.44 -4.81 16.35
C VAL A 185 4.48 -3.55 17.22
N TYR A 186 3.52 -2.65 17.05
CA TYR A 186 3.42 -1.47 17.89
C TYR A 186 3.00 -1.82 19.33
N SER A 187 2.13 -2.79 19.53
CA SER A 187 1.74 -3.30 20.85
C SER A 187 2.94 -3.93 21.59
N ILE A 188 3.73 -4.77 20.90
CA ILE A 188 4.97 -5.35 21.47
C ILE A 188 5.95 -4.26 21.87
N TYR A 189 6.14 -3.25 21.01
CA TYR A 189 7.01 -2.12 21.35
C TYR A 189 6.53 -1.37 22.58
N ARG A 190 5.23 -1.07 22.66
CA ARG A 190 4.63 -0.38 23.81
C ARG A 190 4.78 -1.20 25.09
N ASP A 191 4.56 -2.50 25.03
CA ASP A 191 4.68 -3.37 26.20
C ASP A 191 6.13 -3.51 26.66
N ALA A 192 7.08 -3.65 25.73
CA ALA A 192 8.50 -3.79 26.08
C ALA A 192 9.13 -2.51 26.63
N PHE A 193 8.79 -1.34 26.05
CA PHE A 193 9.51 -0.10 26.36
C PHE A 193 8.75 0.86 27.30
N PHE A 194 7.44 0.75 27.41
CA PHE A 194 6.62 1.63 28.27
C PHE A 194 5.99 0.90 29.43
N ASN A 195 5.56 -0.36 29.25
CA ASN A 195 4.89 -1.13 30.30
C ASN A 195 5.87 -2.05 31.05
N TYR A 196 7.11 -2.20 30.58
CA TYR A 196 8.15 -3.07 31.14
C TYR A 196 7.67 -4.51 31.40
N ARG A 197 6.92 -5.08 30.47
CA ARG A 197 6.34 -6.43 30.54
C ARG A 197 6.91 -7.37 29.49
#